data_7696f1547a29086a2c26a865661892b6
#
_entry.id   7696f1547a29086a2c26a865661892b6
#
_cell.length_a   1.000
_cell.length_b   1.000
_cell.length_c   1.000
_cell.angle_alpha   90.00
_cell.angle_beta   90.00
_cell.angle_gamma   90.00
#
_symmetry.space_group_name_H-M   'P 1'
#
loop_
_entity.id
_entity.type
_entity.pdbx_description
1 polymer ?
#
loop_
_entity_poly.entity_id
_entity_poly.type
_entity_poly.pdbx_seq_one_letter_code
_entity_poly.pdbx_strand_id
1 'polypeptide(L)'
;MTHLTLGHSPDPDDAFMFYALAKDLIDQRGYAFEHILQDIQTLNERATRGELDISAISIHAYAYVSDQYALLPSGASMGDGYGPMLVAKEHYSKEEIAGKKIAVPGEMTSAFLALQLWLGRPKTEIDYVVVPFDEIFATVKAGQADVGLIIHEGQLTFENEGLVCCMNLGVWWGEENDGLPLPLGGNVIHKRIAAAERKVVSD
;
A
#
# COMPACT_ATOMS: atom_id res chain seq x y z
N MET A 1 6.75 -2.15 31.48
CA MET A 1 6.94 -2.22 30.01
C MET A 1 5.63 -1.75 29.39
N THR A 2 5.66 -0.72 28.56
CA THR A 2 4.47 -0.18 27.90
C THR A 2 4.18 -1.03 26.67
N HIS A 3 2.96 -1.55 26.53
CA HIS A 3 2.55 -2.36 25.39
C HIS A 3 1.92 -1.48 24.32
N LEU A 4 2.37 -1.62 23.08
CA LEU A 4 1.85 -0.94 21.91
C LEU A 4 1.48 -1.96 20.83
N THR A 5 0.34 -1.73 20.17
CA THR A 5 -0.06 -2.49 18.98
C THR A 5 0.67 -1.95 17.75
N LEU A 6 1.20 -2.86 16.91
CA LEU A 6 1.92 -2.54 15.68
C LEU A 6 1.33 -3.35 14.52
N GLY A 7 0.53 -2.68 13.70
CA GLY A 7 -0.04 -3.28 12.48
C GLY A 7 0.90 -3.12 11.30
N HIS A 8 1.18 -4.22 10.62
CA HIS A 8 1.95 -4.22 9.37
C HIS A 8 1.57 -5.40 8.46
N SER A 9 1.98 -5.33 7.19
CA SER A 9 1.70 -6.39 6.23
C SER A 9 2.52 -7.65 6.52
N PRO A 10 2.06 -8.85 6.14
CA PRO A 10 2.86 -10.05 6.13
C PRO A 10 3.87 -10.11 4.98
N ASP A 11 3.95 -9.09 4.13
CA ASP A 11 4.79 -9.04 2.95
C ASP A 11 6.29 -9.03 3.27
N PRO A 12 7.15 -9.44 2.33
CA PRO A 12 8.59 -9.56 2.56
C PRO A 12 9.29 -8.25 2.93
N ASP A 13 8.84 -7.09 2.43
CA ASP A 13 9.39 -5.78 2.74
C ASP A 13 9.10 -5.36 4.19
N ASP A 14 7.85 -5.52 4.65
CA ASP A 14 7.48 -5.30 6.04
C ASP A 14 8.16 -6.33 6.98
N ALA A 15 8.22 -7.59 6.56
CA ALA A 15 8.92 -8.62 7.31
C ALA A 15 10.41 -8.28 7.51
N PHE A 16 11.07 -7.71 6.49
CA PHE A 16 12.44 -7.22 6.59
C PHE A 16 12.53 -5.99 7.51
N MET A 17 11.64 -5.02 7.34
CA MET A 17 11.60 -3.77 8.11
C MET A 17 11.46 -4.02 9.61
N PHE A 18 10.55 -4.91 10.01
CA PHE A 18 10.23 -5.18 11.41
C PHE A 18 10.96 -6.39 12.01
N TYR A 19 11.84 -7.05 11.26
CA TYR A 19 12.52 -8.28 11.70
C TYR A 19 13.25 -8.12 13.02
N ALA A 20 14.08 -7.07 13.15
CA ALA A 20 14.88 -6.86 14.34
C ALA A 20 14.02 -6.56 15.57
N LEU A 21 12.92 -5.84 15.38
CA LEU A 21 11.95 -5.54 16.44
C LEU A 21 11.20 -6.80 16.87
N ALA A 22 10.71 -7.59 15.91
CA ALA A 22 9.94 -8.81 16.16
C ALA A 22 10.78 -9.96 16.79
N LYS A 23 12.11 -9.89 16.64
CA LYS A 23 13.05 -10.87 17.20
C LYS A 23 13.82 -10.39 18.42
N ASP A 24 13.42 -9.25 19.00
CA ASP A 24 14.10 -8.65 20.16
C ASP A 24 15.61 -8.45 19.95
N LEU A 25 16.02 -8.11 18.73
CA LEU A 25 17.44 -7.92 18.37
C LEU A 25 17.93 -6.49 18.60
N ILE A 26 17.01 -5.56 18.94
CA ILE A 26 17.31 -4.16 19.26
C ILE A 26 16.71 -3.80 20.60
N ASP A 27 17.29 -2.76 21.24
CA ASP A 27 16.74 -2.23 22.49
C ASP A 27 15.40 -1.54 22.23
N GLN A 28 14.33 -2.10 22.78
CA GLN A 28 12.97 -1.57 22.65
C GLN A 28 12.66 -0.45 23.66
N ARG A 29 13.65 0.04 24.40
CA ARG A 29 13.57 1.24 25.30
C ARG A 29 12.40 1.19 26.29
N GLY A 30 12.04 -0.01 26.76
CA GLY A 30 10.97 -0.21 27.75
C GLY A 30 9.57 -0.37 27.14
N TYR A 31 9.45 -0.45 25.82
CA TYR A 31 8.22 -0.82 25.11
C TYR A 31 8.20 -2.33 24.80
N ALA A 32 7.02 -2.82 24.50
CA ALA A 32 6.80 -4.15 23.93
C ALA A 32 5.77 -3.99 22.79
N PHE A 33 6.02 -4.60 21.66
CA PHE A 33 5.18 -4.46 20.48
C PHE A 33 4.39 -5.74 20.21
N GLU A 34 3.06 -5.60 20.14
CA GLU A 34 2.17 -6.66 19.67
C GLU A 34 2.03 -6.52 18.15
N HIS A 35 2.65 -7.43 17.40
CA HIS A 35 2.61 -7.45 15.95
C HIS A 35 1.28 -7.99 15.44
N ILE A 36 0.56 -7.20 14.65
CA ILE A 36 -0.75 -7.52 14.04
C ILE A 36 -0.56 -7.54 12.53
N LEU A 37 -0.55 -8.75 11.95
CA LEU A 37 -0.34 -8.97 10.53
C LEU A 37 -1.65 -8.91 9.76
N GLN A 38 -1.80 -7.92 8.89
CA GLN A 38 -2.99 -7.72 8.04
C GLN A 38 -2.58 -7.05 6.73
N ASP A 39 -3.41 -7.21 5.69
CA ASP A 39 -3.21 -6.50 4.43
C ASP A 39 -3.36 -4.97 4.61
N ILE A 40 -2.76 -4.22 3.67
CA ILE A 40 -2.67 -2.76 3.78
C ILE A 40 -4.05 -2.08 3.71
N GLN A 41 -5.02 -2.61 2.97
CA GLN A 41 -6.37 -2.03 2.91
C GLN A 41 -7.07 -2.17 4.27
N THR A 42 -6.99 -3.32 4.90
CA THR A 42 -7.51 -3.57 6.25
C THR A 42 -6.85 -2.64 7.28
N LEU A 43 -5.53 -2.45 7.21
CA LEU A 43 -4.80 -1.52 8.09
C LEU A 43 -5.23 -0.07 7.87
N ASN A 44 -5.43 0.36 6.61
CA ASN A 44 -5.94 1.68 6.27
C ASN A 44 -7.32 1.92 6.90
N GLU A 45 -8.23 0.95 6.80
CA GLU A 45 -9.57 1.03 7.41
C GLU A 45 -9.51 1.08 8.93
N ARG A 46 -8.64 0.30 9.56
CA ARG A 46 -8.43 0.33 11.01
C ARG A 46 -7.88 1.68 11.47
N ALA A 47 -6.99 2.28 10.68
CA ALA A 47 -6.46 3.61 10.96
C ALA A 47 -7.56 4.68 10.94
N THR A 48 -8.55 4.61 10.06
CA THR A 48 -9.69 5.56 10.08
C THR A 48 -10.51 5.48 11.37
N ARG A 49 -10.50 4.33 12.05
CA ARG A 49 -11.17 4.11 13.34
C ARG A 49 -10.25 4.33 14.55
N GLY A 50 -8.96 4.67 14.33
CA GLY A 50 -8.00 4.94 15.39
C GLY A 50 -7.67 3.71 16.25
N GLU A 51 -7.77 2.49 15.71
CA GLU A 51 -7.70 1.25 16.49
C GLU A 51 -6.29 0.94 16.99
N LEU A 52 -5.27 1.09 16.15
CA LEU A 52 -3.89 0.69 16.43
C LEU A 52 -3.05 1.85 16.96
N ASP A 53 -2.04 1.52 17.78
CA ASP A 53 -1.10 2.50 18.29
C ASP A 53 -0.10 2.92 17.20
N ILE A 54 0.42 1.93 16.47
CA ILE A 54 1.31 2.11 15.32
C ILE A 54 0.74 1.25 14.19
N SER A 55 0.79 1.75 12.97
CA SER A 55 0.30 1.02 11.81
C SER A 55 1.09 1.39 10.55
N ALA A 56 1.38 0.40 9.71
CA ALA A 56 1.64 0.68 8.31
C ALA A 56 0.38 1.30 7.69
N ILE A 57 0.58 2.22 6.75
CA ILE A 57 -0.49 2.95 6.10
C ILE A 57 -0.11 3.30 4.65
N SER A 58 -1.07 3.27 3.75
CA SER A 58 -0.91 3.89 2.44
C SER A 58 -0.81 5.41 2.57
N ILE A 59 0.08 6.05 1.80
CA ILE A 59 0.19 7.52 1.81
C ILE A 59 -1.14 8.18 1.42
N HIS A 60 -1.91 7.56 0.52
CA HIS A 60 -3.27 7.99 0.20
C HIS A 60 -4.17 8.01 1.46
N ALA A 61 -4.15 6.91 2.23
CA ALA A 61 -4.97 6.80 3.44
C ALA A 61 -4.55 7.79 4.53
N TYR A 62 -3.27 8.13 4.61
CA TYR A 62 -2.77 9.10 5.59
C TYR A 62 -3.48 10.46 5.49
N ALA A 63 -3.89 10.89 4.30
CA ALA A 63 -4.64 12.14 4.12
C ALA A 63 -5.95 12.17 4.92
N TYR A 64 -6.57 11.03 5.19
CA TYR A 64 -7.84 10.91 5.91
C TYR A 64 -7.69 10.75 7.44
N VAL A 65 -6.47 10.48 7.91
CA VAL A 65 -6.22 10.18 9.33
C VAL A 65 -5.15 11.08 9.95
N SER A 66 -4.68 12.08 9.22
CA SER A 66 -3.60 12.98 9.65
C SER A 66 -3.93 13.81 10.89
N ASP A 67 -5.19 13.93 11.27
CA ASP A 67 -5.65 14.53 12.54
C ASP A 67 -5.42 13.60 13.74
N GLN A 68 -5.54 12.29 13.55
CA GLN A 68 -5.43 11.26 14.59
C GLN A 68 -4.03 10.66 14.68
N TYR A 69 -3.31 10.57 13.55
CA TYR A 69 -2.00 9.94 13.46
C TYR A 69 -0.91 10.91 13.03
N ALA A 70 0.30 10.67 13.51
CA ALA A 70 1.51 11.31 13.03
C ALA A 70 2.32 10.33 12.19
N LEU A 71 2.83 10.78 11.04
CA LEU A 71 3.72 9.98 10.21
C LEU A 71 5.07 9.83 10.92
N LEU A 72 5.59 8.62 10.97
CA LEU A 72 6.93 8.32 11.46
C LEU A 72 7.98 8.66 10.38
N PRO A 73 9.19 9.07 10.78
CA PRO A 73 10.26 9.43 9.84
C PRO A 73 10.96 8.20 9.23
N SER A 74 10.58 7.00 9.63
CA SER A 74 11.19 5.73 9.21
C SER A 74 10.13 4.76 8.68
N GLY A 75 10.58 3.81 7.86
CA GLY A 75 9.71 2.74 7.36
C GLY A 75 8.77 3.20 6.25
N ALA A 76 9.26 4.03 5.32
CA ALA A 76 8.51 4.40 4.13
C ALA A 76 8.76 3.43 2.97
N SER A 77 7.71 3.17 2.19
CA SER A 77 7.77 2.46 0.91
C SER A 77 7.65 3.46 -0.23
N MET A 78 8.67 3.48 -1.11
CA MET A 78 8.78 4.42 -2.23
C MET A 78 9.08 3.64 -3.51
N GLY A 79 8.31 3.89 -4.57
CA GLY A 79 8.53 3.29 -5.87
C GLY A 79 9.48 4.15 -6.71
N ASP A 80 10.76 3.76 -6.78
CA ASP A 80 11.79 4.42 -7.58
C ASP A 80 12.02 3.62 -8.88
N GLY A 81 11.45 4.10 -9.98
CA GLY A 81 11.47 3.39 -11.26
C GLY A 81 10.63 2.11 -11.30
N TYR A 82 9.86 1.83 -10.27
CA TYR A 82 8.88 0.75 -10.19
C TYR A 82 7.67 1.19 -9.36
N GLY A 83 6.57 0.45 -9.44
CA GLY A 83 5.38 0.76 -8.66
C GLY A 83 4.23 -0.17 -8.99
N PRO A 84 3.01 0.15 -8.55
CA PRO A 84 1.83 -0.62 -8.92
C PRO A 84 1.70 -0.79 -10.43
N MET A 85 1.29 -1.98 -10.86
CA MET A 85 1.18 -2.30 -12.29
C MET A 85 -0.26 -2.63 -12.65
N LEU A 86 -0.65 -2.22 -13.86
CA LEU A 86 -1.86 -2.67 -14.52
C LEU A 86 -1.52 -3.87 -15.39
N VAL A 87 -2.13 -5.02 -15.10
CA VAL A 87 -1.92 -6.27 -15.81
C VAL A 87 -3.23 -6.80 -16.40
N ALA A 88 -3.16 -7.45 -17.55
CA ALA A 88 -4.31 -8.03 -18.21
C ALA A 88 -3.91 -9.28 -19.03
N LYS A 89 -4.88 -9.99 -19.62
CA LYS A 89 -4.63 -11.13 -20.51
C LYS A 89 -3.99 -10.72 -21.85
N GLU A 90 -4.23 -9.48 -22.27
CA GLU A 90 -3.67 -8.87 -23.47
C GLU A 90 -3.37 -7.40 -23.20
N HIS A 91 -2.55 -6.79 -24.02
CA HIS A 91 -2.17 -5.40 -23.84
C HIS A 91 -3.33 -4.46 -24.22
N TYR A 92 -3.64 -3.52 -23.33
CA TYR A 92 -4.60 -2.44 -23.56
C TYR A 92 -3.90 -1.08 -23.46
N SER A 93 -4.32 -0.15 -24.33
CA SER A 93 -3.96 1.27 -24.22
C SER A 93 -4.65 1.94 -23.04
N LYS A 94 -4.21 3.14 -22.67
CA LYS A 94 -4.85 3.94 -21.62
C LYS A 94 -6.33 4.20 -21.89
N GLU A 95 -6.67 4.51 -23.13
CA GLU A 95 -8.02 4.79 -23.58
C GLU A 95 -8.93 3.56 -23.46
N GLU A 96 -8.40 2.39 -23.77
CA GLU A 96 -9.12 1.13 -23.62
C GLU A 96 -9.32 0.78 -22.14
N ILE A 97 -8.26 0.90 -21.32
CA ILE A 97 -8.32 0.65 -19.85
C ILE A 97 -9.36 1.54 -19.19
N ALA A 98 -9.51 2.78 -19.63
CA ALA A 98 -10.50 3.70 -19.12
C ALA A 98 -11.96 3.25 -19.27
N GLY A 99 -12.23 2.28 -20.14
CA GLY A 99 -13.53 1.64 -20.37
C GLY A 99 -13.65 0.21 -19.84
N LYS A 100 -12.62 -0.30 -19.15
CA LYS A 100 -12.53 -1.67 -18.64
C LYS A 100 -12.89 -1.74 -17.15
N LYS A 101 -13.33 -2.92 -16.73
CA LYS A 101 -13.50 -3.23 -15.32
C LYS A 101 -12.16 -3.59 -14.69
N ILE A 102 -11.78 -2.92 -13.61
CA ILE A 102 -10.46 -3.04 -12.99
C ILE A 102 -10.59 -3.68 -11.60
N ALA A 103 -9.89 -4.79 -11.35
CA ALA A 103 -9.75 -5.35 -10.01
C ALA A 103 -8.66 -4.55 -9.26
N VAL A 104 -9.01 -4.01 -8.08
CA VAL A 104 -8.13 -3.17 -7.27
C VAL A 104 -7.99 -3.71 -5.85
N PRO A 105 -6.82 -3.54 -5.20
CA PRO A 105 -6.56 -4.11 -3.86
C PRO A 105 -7.24 -3.34 -2.73
N GLY A 106 -7.78 -2.15 -3.00
CA GLY A 106 -8.48 -1.33 -2.01
C GLY A 106 -8.57 0.14 -2.39
N GLU A 107 -9.66 0.76 -1.99
CA GLU A 107 -9.95 2.17 -2.34
C GLU A 107 -9.02 3.19 -1.68
N MET A 108 -8.45 2.83 -0.53
CA MET A 108 -7.55 3.71 0.22
C MET A 108 -6.07 3.46 -0.08
N THR A 109 -5.75 2.54 -1.00
CA THR A 109 -4.36 2.26 -1.38
C THR A 109 -3.77 3.39 -2.21
N SER A 110 -2.48 3.66 -2.05
CA SER A 110 -1.74 4.59 -2.92
C SER A 110 -1.72 4.12 -4.38
N ALA A 111 -1.80 2.81 -4.60
CA ALA A 111 -1.93 2.22 -5.92
C ALA A 111 -3.21 2.68 -6.63
N PHE A 112 -4.36 2.66 -5.92
CA PHE A 112 -5.62 3.11 -6.51
C PHE A 112 -5.65 4.63 -6.74
N LEU A 113 -5.00 5.41 -5.88
CA LEU A 113 -4.83 6.85 -6.14
C LEU A 113 -3.97 7.09 -7.39
N ALA A 114 -2.84 6.37 -7.52
CA ALA A 114 -1.99 6.48 -8.70
C ALA A 114 -2.73 6.11 -10.00
N LEU A 115 -3.58 5.08 -9.97
CA LEU A 115 -4.46 4.73 -11.09
C LEU A 115 -5.40 5.88 -11.47
N GLN A 116 -6.06 6.49 -10.47
CA GLN A 116 -6.97 7.63 -10.71
C GLN A 116 -6.23 8.81 -11.35
N LEU A 117 -5.04 9.14 -10.82
CA LEU A 117 -4.20 10.21 -11.35
C LEU A 117 -3.74 9.89 -12.79
N TRP A 118 -3.30 8.67 -13.04
CA TRP A 118 -2.89 8.24 -14.38
C TRP A 118 -4.03 8.31 -15.38
N LEU A 119 -5.22 7.80 -15.03
CA LEU A 119 -6.40 7.89 -15.89
C LEU A 119 -6.92 9.34 -16.04
N GLY A 120 -6.61 10.24 -15.10
CA GLY A 120 -7.18 11.57 -15.02
C GLY A 120 -8.67 11.55 -14.66
N ARG A 121 -9.12 10.54 -13.88
CA ARG A 121 -10.52 10.32 -13.51
C ARG A 121 -10.67 10.04 -12.02
N PRO A 122 -11.71 10.61 -11.37
CA PRO A 122 -12.05 10.26 -10.02
C PRO A 122 -12.60 8.82 -9.96
N LYS A 123 -12.56 8.19 -8.79
CA LYS A 123 -13.03 6.80 -8.60
C LYS A 123 -14.49 6.58 -9.05
N THR A 124 -15.32 7.60 -8.99
CA THR A 124 -16.73 7.55 -9.42
C THR A 124 -16.94 7.37 -10.92
N GLU A 125 -15.88 7.57 -11.71
CA GLU A 125 -15.89 7.42 -13.18
C GLU A 125 -15.10 6.19 -13.64
N ILE A 126 -14.61 5.37 -12.72
CA ILE A 126 -13.87 4.14 -13.00
C ILE A 126 -14.77 2.95 -12.66
N ASP A 127 -14.90 2.01 -13.58
CA ASP A 127 -15.53 0.71 -13.28
C ASP A 127 -14.50 -0.18 -12.59
N TYR A 128 -14.68 -0.46 -11.31
CA TYR A 128 -13.74 -1.28 -10.53
C TYR A 128 -14.46 -2.21 -9.57
N VAL A 129 -13.72 -3.21 -9.13
CA VAL A 129 -14.10 -4.10 -8.03
C VAL A 129 -12.94 -4.23 -7.05
N VAL A 130 -13.23 -4.09 -5.77
CA VAL A 130 -12.25 -4.32 -4.71
C VAL A 130 -12.18 -5.82 -4.44
N VAL A 131 -10.98 -6.38 -4.50
CA VAL A 131 -10.70 -7.78 -4.16
C VAL A 131 -9.42 -7.85 -3.32
N PRO A 132 -9.23 -8.89 -2.49
CA PRO A 132 -7.96 -9.13 -1.84
C PRO A 132 -6.80 -9.11 -2.85
N PHE A 133 -5.66 -8.54 -2.46
CA PHE A 133 -4.54 -8.33 -3.39
C PHE A 133 -4.02 -9.64 -4.02
N ASP A 134 -4.06 -10.73 -3.28
CA ASP A 134 -3.67 -12.08 -3.72
C ASP A 134 -4.70 -12.75 -4.64
N GLU A 135 -5.92 -12.24 -4.70
CA GLU A 135 -6.99 -12.74 -5.59
C GLU A 135 -7.06 -12.00 -6.94
N ILE A 136 -6.29 -10.91 -7.14
CA ILE A 136 -6.37 -10.09 -8.35
C ILE A 136 -6.08 -10.91 -9.61
N PHE A 137 -5.03 -11.74 -9.62
CA PHE A 137 -4.71 -12.58 -10.77
C PHE A 137 -5.84 -13.56 -11.10
N ALA A 138 -6.39 -14.23 -10.09
CA ALA A 138 -7.50 -15.16 -10.27
C ALA A 138 -8.74 -14.45 -10.84
N THR A 139 -9.05 -13.26 -10.34
CA THR A 139 -10.16 -12.41 -10.77
C THR A 139 -10.05 -12.03 -12.25
N VAL A 140 -8.86 -11.61 -12.71
CA VAL A 140 -8.59 -11.28 -14.13
C VAL A 140 -8.64 -12.53 -14.99
N LYS A 141 -8.01 -13.62 -14.57
CA LYS A 141 -8.00 -14.90 -15.31
C LYS A 141 -9.42 -15.47 -15.47
N ALA A 142 -10.26 -15.34 -14.46
CA ALA A 142 -11.66 -15.76 -14.51
C ALA A 142 -12.55 -14.83 -15.35
N GLY A 143 -12.05 -13.67 -15.80
CA GLY A 143 -12.82 -12.70 -16.58
C GLY A 143 -13.86 -11.93 -15.73
N GLN A 144 -13.69 -11.89 -14.42
CA GLN A 144 -14.53 -11.09 -13.51
C GLN A 144 -14.11 -9.61 -13.50
N ALA A 145 -12.87 -9.34 -13.91
CA ALA A 145 -12.35 -8.04 -14.29
C ALA A 145 -11.48 -8.19 -15.54
N ASP A 146 -11.35 -7.14 -16.33
CA ASP A 146 -10.53 -7.12 -17.55
C ASP A 146 -9.06 -6.85 -17.22
N VAL A 147 -8.81 -5.99 -16.21
CA VAL A 147 -7.50 -5.49 -15.81
C VAL A 147 -7.35 -5.68 -14.30
N GLY A 148 -6.16 -5.98 -13.83
CA GLY A 148 -5.81 -6.04 -12.41
C GLY A 148 -4.80 -4.97 -12.04
N LEU A 149 -5.03 -4.25 -10.95
CA LEU A 149 -4.06 -3.35 -10.35
C LEU A 149 -3.29 -4.12 -9.29
N ILE A 150 -2.08 -4.54 -9.61
CA ILE A 150 -1.25 -5.35 -8.73
C ILE A 150 -0.24 -4.52 -7.95
N ILE A 151 0.00 -4.99 -6.74
CA ILE A 151 1.01 -4.52 -5.79
C ILE A 151 1.80 -5.74 -5.31
N HIS A 152 2.86 -5.55 -4.52
CA HIS A 152 3.68 -6.62 -3.94
C HIS A 152 4.44 -7.46 -4.97
N GLU A 153 4.85 -8.67 -4.57
CA GLU A 153 5.62 -9.62 -5.40
C GLU A 153 4.91 -10.09 -6.67
N GLY A 154 3.61 -9.89 -6.79
CA GLY A 154 2.88 -10.10 -8.04
C GLY A 154 3.48 -9.34 -9.22
N GLN A 155 4.15 -8.21 -8.96
CA GLN A 155 4.90 -7.43 -9.96
C GLN A 155 6.08 -8.22 -10.57
N LEU A 156 6.56 -9.25 -9.92
CA LEU A 156 7.65 -10.11 -10.38
C LEU A 156 7.15 -11.40 -11.03
N THR A 157 5.88 -11.77 -10.84
CA THR A 157 5.36 -13.10 -11.18
C THR A 157 4.21 -13.08 -12.19
N PHE A 158 3.65 -11.93 -12.55
CA PHE A 158 2.48 -11.82 -13.43
C PHE A 158 2.67 -12.49 -14.79
N GLU A 159 3.88 -12.49 -15.35
CA GLU A 159 4.19 -13.16 -16.64
C GLU A 159 4.04 -14.68 -16.51
N ASN A 160 4.42 -15.27 -15.36
CA ASN A 160 4.23 -16.70 -15.10
C ASN A 160 2.76 -17.09 -14.99
N GLU A 161 1.89 -16.11 -14.70
CA GLU A 161 0.44 -16.26 -14.64
C GLU A 161 -0.24 -16.07 -16.02
N GLY A 162 0.56 -15.83 -17.08
CA GLY A 162 0.07 -15.60 -18.45
C GLY A 162 -0.57 -14.22 -18.64
N LEU A 163 -0.18 -13.25 -17.83
CA LEU A 163 -0.63 -11.86 -17.91
C LEU A 163 0.47 -10.99 -18.52
N VAL A 164 0.07 -9.85 -19.07
CA VAL A 164 0.97 -8.84 -19.62
C VAL A 164 0.82 -7.52 -18.86
N CYS A 165 1.91 -6.78 -18.71
CA CYS A 165 1.89 -5.45 -18.14
C CYS A 165 1.38 -4.43 -19.18
N CYS A 166 0.30 -3.75 -18.86
CA CYS A 166 -0.23 -2.65 -19.66
C CYS A 166 0.41 -1.31 -19.27
N MET A 167 0.64 -1.11 -17.97
CA MET A 167 1.28 0.11 -17.44
C MET A 167 1.95 -0.17 -16.09
N ASN A 168 3.14 0.38 -15.91
CA ASN A 168 3.80 0.50 -14.60
C ASN A 168 3.62 1.95 -14.09
N LEU A 169 2.81 2.11 -13.06
CA LEU A 169 2.46 3.43 -12.53
C LEU A 169 3.62 4.13 -11.82
N GLY A 170 4.62 3.37 -11.34
CA GLY A 170 5.83 3.97 -10.76
C GLY A 170 6.74 4.57 -11.83
N VAL A 171 6.88 3.89 -12.98
CA VAL A 171 7.61 4.43 -14.14
C VAL A 171 6.93 5.70 -14.66
N TRP A 172 5.61 5.62 -14.92
CA TRP A 172 4.82 6.78 -15.34
C TRP A 172 4.97 7.96 -14.38
N TRP A 173 4.90 7.70 -13.07
CA TRP A 173 5.03 8.75 -12.06
C TRP A 173 6.39 9.45 -12.13
N GLY A 174 7.47 8.69 -12.26
CA GLY A 174 8.82 9.24 -12.41
C GLY A 174 8.98 10.11 -13.66
N GLU A 175 8.37 9.70 -14.77
CA GLU A 175 8.38 10.47 -16.02
C GLU A 175 7.65 11.82 -15.90
N GLU A 176 6.53 11.85 -15.17
CA GLU A 176 5.70 13.05 -14.98
C GLU A 176 6.19 13.96 -13.84
N ASN A 177 7.10 13.48 -12.98
CA ASN A 177 7.51 14.17 -11.74
C ASN A 177 9.05 14.28 -11.60
N ASP A 178 9.76 14.57 -12.65
CA ASP A 178 11.21 14.84 -12.66
C ASP A 178 12.06 13.72 -12.00
N GLY A 179 11.64 12.47 -12.14
CA GLY A 179 12.32 11.31 -11.57
C GLY A 179 12.08 11.10 -10.07
N LEU A 180 11.16 11.82 -9.46
CA LEU A 180 10.82 11.61 -8.04
C LEU A 180 10.15 10.23 -7.85
N PRO A 181 10.49 9.49 -6.77
CA PRO A 181 9.86 8.22 -6.48
C PRO A 181 8.38 8.39 -6.11
N LEU A 182 7.56 7.41 -6.48
CA LEU A 182 6.14 7.37 -6.13
C LEU A 182 5.97 7.04 -4.64
N PRO A 183 5.36 7.92 -3.82
CA PRO A 183 5.09 7.60 -2.42
C PRO A 183 4.00 6.52 -2.32
N LEU A 184 4.32 5.37 -1.72
CA LEU A 184 3.40 4.24 -1.61
C LEU A 184 2.87 4.05 -0.20
N GLY A 185 3.75 3.87 0.76
CA GLY A 185 3.40 3.59 2.15
C GLY A 185 4.32 4.26 3.16
N GLY A 186 3.92 4.25 4.40
CA GLY A 186 4.69 4.71 5.53
C GLY A 186 4.16 4.10 6.82
N ASN A 187 4.79 4.43 7.93
CA ASN A 187 4.32 4.04 9.26
C ASN A 187 3.78 5.26 10.01
N VAL A 188 2.70 5.07 10.73
CA VAL A 188 2.07 6.11 11.54
C VAL A 188 1.95 5.69 13.00
N ILE A 189 2.01 6.68 13.89
CA ILE A 189 1.80 6.50 15.33
C ILE A 189 0.63 7.36 15.79
N HIS A 190 -0.27 6.76 16.60
CA HIS A 190 -1.47 7.45 17.04
C HIS A 190 -1.15 8.60 18.00
N LYS A 191 -1.78 9.75 17.78
CA LYS A 191 -1.53 10.97 18.57
C LYS A 191 -2.06 10.91 20.02
N ARG A 192 -2.83 9.85 20.38
CA ARG A 192 -3.17 9.55 21.79
C ARG A 192 -1.93 9.24 22.64
N ILE A 193 -0.85 8.73 22.01
CA ILE A 193 0.46 8.54 22.65
C ILE A 193 1.11 9.92 22.81
N ALA A 194 1.63 10.22 24.01
CA ALA A 194 2.22 11.51 24.30
C ALA A 194 3.40 11.84 23.34
N ALA A 195 3.57 13.10 22.99
CA ALA A 195 4.59 13.52 22.01
C ALA A 195 6.02 13.09 22.40
N ALA A 196 6.35 13.12 23.70
CA ALA A 196 7.65 12.65 24.20
C ALA A 196 7.84 11.14 23.99
N GLU A 197 6.81 10.34 24.19
CA GLU A 197 6.84 8.88 23.97
C GLU A 197 6.92 8.56 22.47
N ARG A 198 6.13 9.27 21.64
CA ARG A 198 6.21 9.12 20.17
C ARG A 198 7.63 9.36 19.66
N LYS A 199 8.35 10.34 20.24
CA LYS A 199 9.74 10.58 19.88
C LYS A 199 10.64 9.41 20.24
N VAL A 200 10.48 8.82 21.42
CA VAL A 200 11.28 7.64 21.83
C VAL A 200 11.03 6.45 20.93
N VAL A 201 9.76 6.22 20.55
CA VAL A 201 9.38 5.12 19.61
C VAL A 201 9.92 5.37 18.21
N SER A 202 10.05 6.64 17.80
CA SER A 202 10.52 7.06 16.48
C SER A 202 12.05 6.95 16.32
N ASP A 203 12.82 7.05 17.41
CA ASP A 203 14.29 7.01 17.46
C ASP A 203 14.84 5.57 17.58
#